data_eb3edbc1639c34de45190625a6be005b
#
_entry.id   eb3edbc1639c34de45190625a6be005b
#
_cell.length_a   1.000
_cell.length_b   1.000
_cell.length_c   1.000
_cell.angle_alpha   90.00
_cell.angle_beta   90.00
_cell.angle_gamma   90.00
#
_symmetry.space_group_name_H-M   'P 1'
#
loop_
_entity.id
_entity.type
_entity.pdbx_description
1 polymer ?
#
loop_
_entity_poly.entity_id
_entity_poly.type
_entity_poly.pdbx_seq_one_letter_code
_entity_poly.pdbx_strand_id
1 'polypeptide(L)'
;MVTWGLVMTFMGLVTSAGGLQVARWFLGMAEGALYPGINFLLTTWYPRSRIALRVGIFFSGATLAGAFGGILGYGLKYIPFPAHDSFGSFKGVMGGQAGGWRWIFILEGIITVLCALPGPWLIVDFPGDKNKILTDSQTKKWNHHLSISQGVSNADIPFSKKQVKDAFTDYKMYLYAIMYISIAMPLYSLALFTPTIIAALDFSGASANLLSVPP
;
A
#
# COMPACT_ATOMS: atom_id res chain seq x y z
N MET A 1 -9.83 -0.48 0.41
CA MET A 1 -9.28 -0.73 1.77
C MET A 1 -9.99 -1.90 2.45
N VAL A 2 -11.29 -1.88 2.68
CA VAL A 2 -12.01 -3.01 3.33
C VAL A 2 -11.74 -4.34 2.63
N THR A 3 -11.83 -4.37 1.29
CA THR A 3 -11.66 -5.60 0.50
C THR A 3 -10.29 -6.25 0.73
N TRP A 4 -9.21 -5.49 0.61
CA TRP A 4 -7.89 -6.10 0.82
C TRP A 4 -7.59 -6.40 2.29
N GLY A 5 -8.13 -5.62 3.23
CA GLY A 5 -8.01 -5.93 4.66
C GLY A 5 -8.69 -7.26 5.02
N LEU A 6 -9.86 -7.55 4.42
CA LEU A 6 -10.52 -8.85 4.54
C LEU A 6 -9.69 -9.97 3.91
N VAL A 7 -9.20 -9.78 2.67
CA VAL A 7 -8.35 -10.77 1.99
C VAL A 7 -7.10 -11.05 2.82
N MET A 8 -6.47 -10.01 3.38
CA MET A 8 -5.30 -10.15 4.25
C MET A 8 -5.62 -10.92 5.53
N THR A 9 -6.74 -10.63 6.18
CA THR A 9 -7.19 -11.37 7.37
C THR A 9 -7.39 -12.85 7.06
N PHE A 10 -8.08 -13.19 5.96
CA PHE A 10 -8.29 -14.58 5.54
C PHE A 10 -7.00 -15.27 5.08
N MET A 11 -6.01 -14.53 4.59
CA MET A 11 -4.70 -15.07 4.24
C MET A 11 -3.99 -15.70 5.44
N GLY A 12 -4.21 -15.20 6.65
CA GLY A 12 -3.70 -15.82 7.88
C GLY A 12 -4.32 -17.20 8.18
N LEU A 13 -5.46 -17.54 7.58
CA LEU A 13 -6.13 -18.83 7.76
C LEU A 13 -5.76 -19.88 6.72
N VAL A 14 -4.95 -19.53 5.73
CA VAL A 14 -4.57 -20.43 4.64
C VAL A 14 -3.68 -21.57 5.15
N THR A 15 -3.92 -22.79 4.65
CA THR A 15 -3.25 -24.04 5.08
C THR A 15 -2.31 -24.62 4.02
N SER A 16 -2.25 -24.02 2.82
CA SER A 16 -1.42 -24.52 1.72
C SER A 16 -0.64 -23.39 1.02
N ALA A 17 0.52 -23.73 0.43
CA ALA A 17 1.33 -22.77 -0.34
C ALA A 17 0.56 -22.22 -1.56
N GLY A 18 -0.18 -23.08 -2.27
CA GLY A 18 -1.01 -22.64 -3.40
C GLY A 18 -2.11 -21.68 -2.97
N GLY A 19 -2.76 -21.95 -1.84
CA GLY A 19 -3.76 -21.05 -1.26
C GLY A 19 -3.17 -19.69 -0.90
N LEU A 20 -1.96 -19.66 -0.35
CA LEU A 20 -1.26 -18.41 -0.04
C LEU A 20 -0.94 -17.58 -1.31
N GLN A 21 -0.51 -18.25 -2.38
CA GLN A 21 -0.24 -17.58 -3.66
C GLN A 21 -1.50 -16.98 -4.27
N VAL A 22 -2.61 -17.74 -4.26
CA VAL A 22 -3.92 -17.25 -4.73
C VAL A 22 -4.40 -16.07 -3.90
N ALA A 23 -4.33 -16.16 -2.57
CA ALA A 23 -4.72 -15.06 -1.69
C ALA A 23 -3.87 -13.79 -1.93
N ARG A 24 -2.56 -13.93 -2.16
CA ARG A 24 -1.67 -12.83 -2.53
C ARG A 24 -2.03 -12.19 -3.87
N TRP A 25 -2.46 -13.00 -4.83
CA TRP A 25 -2.91 -12.47 -6.12
C TRP A 25 -4.17 -11.60 -5.97
N PHE A 26 -5.16 -12.08 -5.21
CA PHE A 26 -6.36 -11.29 -4.91
C PHE A 26 -6.06 -10.03 -4.07
N LEU A 27 -5.12 -10.14 -3.12
CA LEU A 27 -4.64 -9.01 -2.34
C LEU A 27 -4.07 -7.91 -3.25
N GLY A 28 -3.16 -8.27 -4.15
CA GLY A 28 -2.54 -7.33 -5.09
C GLY A 28 -3.55 -6.68 -6.04
N MET A 29 -4.55 -7.44 -6.53
CA MET A 29 -5.65 -6.87 -7.32
C MET A 29 -6.46 -5.81 -6.54
N ALA A 30 -6.78 -6.11 -5.29
CA ALA A 30 -7.57 -5.21 -4.47
C ALA A 30 -6.77 -3.95 -4.03
N GLU A 31 -5.46 -4.09 -3.83
CA GLU A 31 -4.55 -3.02 -3.41
C GLU A 31 -4.16 -2.11 -4.59
N GLY A 32 -4.05 -2.67 -5.79
CA GLY A 32 -3.50 -1.98 -6.97
C GLY A 32 -4.20 -0.68 -7.35
N ALA A 33 -5.45 -0.49 -6.96
CA ALA A 33 -6.22 0.74 -7.22
C ALA A 33 -5.92 1.88 -6.22
N LEU A 34 -5.28 1.62 -5.08
CA LEU A 34 -5.09 2.62 -4.02
C LEU A 34 -4.20 3.77 -4.47
N TYR A 35 -2.99 3.44 -4.94
CA TYR A 35 -1.99 4.44 -5.30
C TYR A 35 -2.43 5.36 -6.45
N PRO A 36 -2.93 4.83 -7.59
CA PRO A 36 -3.47 5.68 -8.65
C PRO A 36 -4.69 6.48 -8.18
N GLY A 37 -5.55 5.91 -7.35
CA GLY A 37 -6.72 6.61 -6.81
C GLY A 37 -6.35 7.79 -5.92
N ILE A 38 -5.37 7.62 -5.02
CA ILE A 38 -4.88 8.73 -4.17
C ILE A 38 -4.20 9.80 -5.01
N ASN A 39 -3.35 9.42 -5.97
CA ASN A 39 -2.72 10.40 -6.86
C ASN A 39 -3.76 11.18 -7.66
N PHE A 40 -4.77 10.52 -8.19
CA PHE A 40 -5.87 11.18 -8.88
C PHE A 40 -6.60 12.18 -7.95
N LEU A 41 -6.93 11.77 -6.73
CA LEU A 41 -7.55 12.66 -5.74
C LEU A 41 -6.65 13.86 -5.42
N LEU A 42 -5.35 13.66 -5.22
CA LEU A 42 -4.40 14.74 -4.96
C LEU A 42 -4.30 15.72 -6.15
N THR A 43 -4.35 15.22 -7.39
CA THR A 43 -4.31 16.10 -8.57
C THR A 43 -5.58 16.89 -8.76
N THR A 44 -6.73 16.43 -8.26
CA THR A 44 -7.98 17.19 -8.32
C THR A 44 -8.11 18.26 -7.23
N TRP A 45 -7.38 18.08 -6.11
CA TRP A 45 -7.46 19.02 -4.99
C TRP A 45 -6.29 20.03 -4.93
N TYR A 46 -5.12 19.71 -5.50
CA TYR A 46 -3.92 20.51 -5.28
C TYR A 46 -3.24 20.96 -6.57
N PRO A 47 -2.70 22.19 -6.61
CA PRO A 47 -1.92 22.66 -7.73
C PRO A 47 -0.62 21.86 -7.89
N ARG A 48 -0.12 21.76 -9.13
CA ARG A 48 1.07 20.93 -9.48
C ARG A 48 2.28 21.17 -8.58
N SER A 49 2.51 22.41 -8.16
CA SER A 49 3.64 22.79 -7.29
C SER A 49 3.59 22.16 -5.89
N ARG A 50 2.42 21.72 -5.45
CA ARG A 50 2.23 21.18 -4.10
C ARG A 50 1.96 19.67 -4.06
N ILE A 51 1.77 19.03 -5.20
CA ILE A 51 1.48 17.57 -5.28
C ILE A 51 2.68 16.77 -4.80
N ALA A 52 3.91 17.10 -5.23
CA ALA A 52 5.11 16.36 -4.89
C ALA A 52 5.33 16.23 -3.38
N LEU A 53 5.13 17.33 -2.62
CA LEU A 53 5.24 17.28 -1.16
C LEU A 53 4.22 16.32 -0.53
N ARG A 54 2.98 16.31 -1.01
CA ARG A 54 1.92 15.47 -0.46
C ARG A 54 2.10 13.99 -0.79
N VAL A 55 2.53 13.71 -2.00
CA VAL A 55 2.93 12.36 -2.40
C VAL A 55 4.11 11.89 -1.55
N GLY A 56 5.09 12.76 -1.29
CA GLY A 56 6.21 12.45 -0.39
C GLY A 56 5.75 12.11 1.04
N ILE A 57 4.82 12.89 1.61
CA ILE A 57 4.22 12.60 2.93
C ILE A 57 3.47 11.26 2.91
N PHE A 58 2.73 10.96 1.84
CA PHE A 58 2.05 9.67 1.70
C PHE A 58 3.05 8.50 1.66
N PHE A 59 4.16 8.63 0.93
CA PHE A 59 5.20 7.60 0.88
C PHE A 59 5.97 7.45 2.19
N SER A 60 6.15 8.52 2.98
CA SER A 60 6.76 8.39 4.31
C SER A 60 5.96 7.48 5.25
N GLY A 61 4.63 7.45 5.08
CA GLY A 61 3.77 6.48 5.77
C GLY A 61 4.10 5.03 5.44
N ALA A 62 4.46 4.72 4.19
CA ALA A 62 4.87 3.37 3.78
C ALA A 62 6.20 2.95 4.44
N THR A 63 7.16 3.88 4.55
CA THR A 63 8.43 3.63 5.25
C THR A 63 8.20 3.34 6.73
N LEU A 64 7.37 4.14 7.40
CA LEU A 64 6.99 3.91 8.79
C LEU A 64 6.28 2.57 8.97
N ALA A 65 5.37 2.21 8.06
CA ALA A 65 4.68 0.91 8.10
C ALA A 65 5.66 -0.26 8.01
N GLY A 66 6.71 -0.16 7.18
CA GLY A 66 7.77 -1.17 7.10
C GLY A 66 8.52 -1.35 8.43
N ALA A 67 8.87 -0.24 9.09
CA ALA A 67 9.52 -0.26 10.40
C ALA A 67 8.62 -0.91 11.48
N PHE A 68 7.36 -0.50 11.57
CA PHE A 68 6.40 -1.08 12.51
C PHE A 68 6.11 -2.54 12.20
N GLY A 69 6.03 -2.94 10.91
CA GLY A 69 5.83 -4.32 10.48
C GLY A 69 6.93 -5.27 10.99
N GLY A 70 8.19 -4.83 10.95
CA GLY A 70 9.32 -5.58 11.50
C GLY A 70 9.20 -5.82 13.02
N ILE A 71 8.86 -4.78 13.78
CA ILE A 71 8.65 -4.85 15.23
C ILE A 71 7.45 -5.76 15.56
N LEU A 72 6.35 -5.58 14.83
CA LEU A 72 5.14 -6.40 15.00
C LEU A 72 5.41 -7.87 14.71
N GLY A 73 6.11 -8.16 13.61
CA GLY A 73 6.52 -9.50 13.24
C GLY A 73 7.40 -10.16 14.29
N TYR A 74 8.30 -9.40 14.91
CA TYR A 74 9.11 -9.88 16.04
C TYR A 74 8.25 -10.26 17.25
N GLY A 75 7.32 -9.41 17.66
CA GLY A 75 6.46 -9.66 18.82
C GLY A 75 5.50 -10.84 18.60
N LEU A 76 4.88 -10.91 17.42
CA LEU A 76 3.83 -11.89 17.13
C LEU A 76 4.34 -13.29 16.84
N LYS A 77 5.58 -13.47 16.42
CA LYS A 77 6.15 -14.80 16.11
C LYS A 77 6.19 -15.75 17.31
N TYR A 78 6.15 -15.22 18.53
CA TYR A 78 6.17 -16.02 19.75
C TYR A 78 4.77 -16.49 20.20
N ILE A 79 3.71 -15.98 19.57
CA ILE A 79 2.33 -16.37 19.90
C ILE A 79 2.00 -17.64 19.11
N PRO A 80 1.69 -18.78 19.77
CA PRO A 80 1.30 -20.00 19.09
C PRO A 80 -0.06 -19.82 18.41
N PHE A 81 -0.21 -20.38 17.21
CA PHE A 81 -1.50 -20.44 16.52
C PHE A 81 -2.12 -21.83 16.76
N PRO A 82 -3.40 -21.91 17.16
CA PRO A 82 -4.03 -23.18 17.54
C PRO A 82 -4.29 -24.16 16.39
N ALA A 83 -3.99 -23.79 15.14
CA ALA A 83 -4.21 -24.68 13.99
C ALA A 83 -3.10 -25.73 13.89
N HIS A 84 -3.52 -26.99 13.86
CA HIS A 84 -2.68 -28.15 13.63
C HIS A 84 -2.53 -28.39 12.12
N ASP A 85 -1.57 -27.76 11.49
CA ASP A 85 -1.38 -27.89 10.04
C ASP A 85 -0.01 -28.43 9.68
N SER A 86 -0.03 -29.20 8.59
CA SER A 86 1.16 -29.70 7.88
C SER A 86 2.10 -28.56 7.41
N PHE A 87 1.62 -27.32 7.39
CA PHE A 87 2.35 -26.11 7.04
C PHE A 87 3.25 -25.57 8.17
N GLY A 88 3.18 -26.17 9.36
CA GLY A 88 4.05 -25.87 10.50
C GLY A 88 5.53 -26.18 10.30
N SER A 89 5.91 -26.73 9.13
CA SER A 89 7.31 -27.00 8.74
C SER A 89 8.13 -25.73 8.46
N PHE A 90 7.53 -24.56 8.44
CA PHE A 90 8.24 -23.26 8.44
C PHE A 90 8.88 -22.88 9.79
N LYS A 91 8.90 -23.81 10.72
CA LYS A 91 9.52 -23.66 12.04
C LYS A 91 11.01 -23.28 12.01
N GLY A 92 11.68 -23.51 10.88
CA GLY A 92 13.13 -23.29 10.75
C GLY A 92 13.54 -21.92 10.21
N VAL A 93 12.70 -21.23 9.45
CA VAL A 93 13.13 -20.03 8.69
C VAL A 93 13.00 -18.75 9.49
N MET A 94 12.08 -18.65 10.46
CA MET A 94 11.86 -17.44 11.25
C MET A 94 12.03 -17.62 12.77
N GLY A 95 12.44 -18.78 13.26
CA GLY A 95 12.80 -18.98 14.68
C GLY A 95 11.67 -18.72 15.69
N GLY A 96 10.39 -18.83 15.28
CA GLY A 96 9.22 -18.58 16.14
C GLY A 96 8.43 -19.84 16.49
N GLN A 97 7.34 -19.67 17.24
CA GLN A 97 6.36 -20.73 17.51
C GLN A 97 5.64 -21.16 16.22
N ALA A 98 5.19 -22.41 16.17
CA ALA A 98 4.46 -22.92 15.00
C ALA A 98 3.22 -22.04 14.71
N GLY A 99 3.14 -21.51 13.50
CA GLY A 99 1.99 -20.70 13.05
C GLY A 99 1.98 -19.24 13.48
N GLY A 100 2.97 -18.73 14.22
CA GLY A 100 3.01 -17.33 14.67
C GLY A 100 2.94 -16.28 13.55
N TRP A 101 3.43 -16.59 12.36
CA TRP A 101 3.34 -15.73 11.18
C TRP A 101 1.88 -15.40 10.75
N ARG A 102 0.92 -16.25 11.08
CA ARG A 102 -0.50 -16.07 10.76
C ARG A 102 -1.10 -14.88 11.47
N TRP A 103 -0.69 -14.65 12.71
CA TRP A 103 -1.13 -13.51 13.50
C TRP A 103 -0.77 -12.18 12.87
N ILE A 104 0.35 -12.11 12.15
CA ILE A 104 0.75 -10.89 11.44
C ILE A 104 -0.33 -10.51 10.43
N PHE A 105 -0.73 -11.44 9.56
CA PHE A 105 -1.75 -11.18 8.54
C PHE A 105 -3.14 -10.90 9.13
N ILE A 106 -3.52 -11.66 10.16
CA ILE A 106 -4.84 -11.49 10.81
C ILE A 106 -4.93 -10.11 11.48
N LEU A 107 -3.94 -9.73 12.27
CA LEU A 107 -3.96 -8.46 12.99
C LEU A 107 -3.83 -7.26 12.06
N GLU A 108 -2.89 -7.28 11.11
CA GLU A 108 -2.75 -6.21 10.13
C GLU A 108 -4.01 -6.08 9.26
N GLY A 109 -4.61 -7.21 8.86
CA GLY A 109 -5.87 -7.21 8.12
C GLY A 109 -7.03 -6.60 8.90
N ILE A 110 -7.20 -6.98 10.17
CA ILE A 110 -8.24 -6.42 11.05
C ILE A 110 -8.03 -4.92 11.26
N ILE A 111 -6.81 -4.49 11.59
CA ILE A 111 -6.47 -3.07 11.76
C ILE A 111 -6.78 -2.31 10.47
N THR A 112 -6.42 -2.85 9.32
CA THR A 112 -6.72 -2.25 8.02
C THR A 112 -8.21 -2.07 7.78
N VAL A 113 -9.03 -3.08 8.12
CA VAL A 113 -10.49 -2.97 8.02
C VAL A 113 -11.02 -1.90 8.97
N LEU A 114 -10.56 -1.89 10.22
CA LEU A 114 -10.98 -0.89 11.21
C LEU A 114 -10.62 0.55 10.78
N CYS A 115 -9.42 0.74 10.22
CA CYS A 115 -9.00 2.04 9.68
C CYS A 115 -9.77 2.42 8.40
N ALA A 116 -10.26 1.45 7.66
CA ALA A 116 -11.00 1.70 6.42
C ALA A 116 -12.47 2.08 6.67
N LEU A 117 -13.06 1.64 7.77
CA LEU A 117 -14.47 1.92 8.11
C LEU A 117 -14.80 3.42 8.16
N PRO A 118 -14.02 4.29 8.81
CA PRO A 118 -14.28 5.74 8.82
C PRO A 118 -13.96 6.42 7.49
N GLY A 119 -13.34 5.72 6.53
CA GLY A 119 -12.93 6.28 5.23
C GLY A 119 -14.01 7.05 4.48
N PRO A 120 -15.25 6.54 4.33
CA PRO A 120 -16.33 7.24 3.61
C PRO A 120 -16.72 8.58 4.25
N TRP A 121 -16.44 8.78 5.53
CA TRP A 121 -16.73 10.05 6.23
C TRP A 121 -15.53 10.99 6.27
N LEU A 122 -14.31 10.44 6.24
CA LEU A 122 -13.06 11.20 6.30
C LEU A 122 -12.54 11.63 4.93
N ILE A 123 -12.78 10.82 3.90
CA ILE A 123 -12.33 11.15 2.54
C ILE A 123 -13.27 12.18 1.95
N VAL A 124 -12.68 13.27 1.48
CA VAL A 124 -13.41 14.40 0.88
C VAL A 124 -13.77 14.08 -0.56
N ASP A 125 -15.02 14.38 -0.94
CA ASP A 125 -15.50 14.25 -2.31
C ASP A 125 -14.78 15.22 -3.26
N PHE A 126 -14.90 15.02 -4.57
CA PHE A 126 -14.29 15.87 -5.58
C PHE A 126 -14.77 17.33 -5.47
N PRO A 127 -13.91 18.31 -5.86
CA PRO A 127 -14.27 19.74 -5.72
C PRO A 127 -15.46 20.19 -6.58
N GLY A 128 -15.89 19.40 -7.56
CA GLY A 128 -17.04 19.67 -8.43
C GLY A 128 -18.41 19.28 -7.85
N ASP A 129 -18.43 18.34 -6.93
CA ASP A 129 -19.67 17.84 -6.31
C ASP A 129 -20.11 18.73 -5.15
N LYS A 130 -21.35 18.52 -4.66
CA LYS A 130 -21.87 19.18 -3.45
C LYS A 130 -20.99 18.84 -2.25
N ASN A 131 -19.94 19.60 -2.10
CA ASN A 131 -18.89 19.34 -1.14
C ASN A 131 -19.34 19.74 0.25
N LYS A 132 -19.18 18.88 1.26
CA LYS A 132 -19.53 19.17 2.66
C LYS A 132 -18.61 20.20 3.30
N ILE A 133 -17.46 20.46 2.71
CA ILE A 133 -16.39 21.30 3.31
C ILE A 133 -16.34 22.69 2.73
N LEU A 134 -16.64 22.87 1.43
CA LEU A 134 -16.54 24.15 0.74
C LEU A 134 -17.93 24.71 0.42
N THR A 135 -18.11 26.00 0.65
CA THR A 135 -19.29 26.74 0.15
C THR A 135 -19.20 26.89 -1.37
N ASP A 136 -20.33 27.00 -2.07
CA ASP A 136 -20.38 27.13 -3.54
C ASP A 136 -19.49 28.27 -4.07
N SER A 137 -19.40 29.39 -3.36
CA SER A 137 -18.52 30.51 -3.71
C SER A 137 -17.04 30.17 -3.56
N GLN A 138 -16.68 29.38 -2.56
CA GLN A 138 -15.31 28.89 -2.32
C GLN A 138 -14.94 27.84 -3.36
N THR A 139 -15.82 26.95 -3.70
CA THR A 139 -15.65 25.92 -4.74
C THR A 139 -15.34 26.56 -6.09
N LYS A 140 -16.10 27.61 -6.49
CA LYS A 140 -15.84 28.34 -7.74
C LYS A 140 -14.45 29.01 -7.75
N LYS A 141 -14.05 29.64 -6.66
CA LYS A 141 -12.72 30.27 -6.54
C LYS A 141 -11.61 29.22 -6.57
N TRP A 142 -11.82 28.09 -5.91
CA TRP A 142 -10.86 26.99 -5.87
C TRP A 142 -10.66 26.36 -7.25
N ASN A 143 -11.74 26.05 -7.94
CA ASN A 143 -11.70 25.51 -9.30
C ASN A 143 -11.08 26.47 -10.30
N HIS A 144 -11.31 27.77 -10.16
CA HIS A 144 -10.64 28.78 -10.97
C HIS A 144 -9.12 28.81 -10.70
N HIS A 145 -8.70 28.72 -9.43
CA HIS A 145 -7.28 28.65 -9.08
C HIS A 145 -6.61 27.38 -9.62
N LEU A 146 -7.28 26.23 -9.56
CA LEU A 146 -6.81 24.98 -10.12
C LEU A 146 -6.71 25.04 -11.64
N SER A 147 -7.68 25.61 -12.32
CA SER A 147 -7.68 25.72 -13.78
C SER A 147 -6.52 26.56 -14.32
N ILE A 148 -6.09 27.60 -13.57
CA ILE A 148 -4.91 28.39 -13.92
C ILE A 148 -3.61 27.54 -13.78
N SER A 149 -3.51 26.70 -12.76
CA SER A 149 -2.29 25.94 -12.47
C SER A 149 -2.17 24.62 -13.23
N GLN A 150 -3.28 23.99 -13.57
CA GLN A 150 -3.35 22.64 -14.15
C GLN A 150 -3.98 22.58 -15.55
N GLY A 151 -4.63 23.66 -15.98
CA GLY A 151 -5.52 23.66 -17.14
C GLY A 151 -6.92 23.18 -16.77
N VAL A 152 -7.71 22.75 -17.77
CA VAL A 152 -9.07 22.26 -17.55
C VAL A 152 -9.04 21.02 -16.65
N SER A 153 -9.89 21.00 -15.62
CA SER A 153 -9.99 19.85 -14.71
C SER A 153 -10.41 18.60 -15.50
N ASN A 154 -9.65 17.53 -15.35
CA ASN A 154 -9.97 16.24 -15.98
C ASN A 154 -11.09 15.49 -15.23
N ALA A 155 -11.57 16.00 -14.10
CA ALA A 155 -12.60 15.34 -13.28
C ALA A 155 -13.94 15.20 -14.01
N ASP A 156 -14.24 16.12 -14.94
CA ASP A 156 -15.51 16.17 -15.68
C ASP A 156 -15.42 15.50 -17.07
N ILE A 157 -14.29 14.91 -17.43
CA ILE A 157 -14.14 14.26 -18.74
C ILE A 157 -14.70 12.83 -18.67
N PRO A 158 -15.73 12.49 -19.48
CA PRO A 158 -16.28 11.15 -19.49
C PRO A 158 -15.23 10.12 -19.96
N PHE A 159 -15.29 8.92 -19.40
CA PHE A 159 -14.40 7.81 -19.77
C PHE A 159 -14.44 7.55 -21.29
N SER A 160 -13.28 7.57 -21.93
CA SER A 160 -13.14 7.31 -23.36
C SER A 160 -12.15 6.18 -23.62
N LYS A 161 -12.61 5.11 -24.30
CA LYS A 161 -11.74 4.01 -24.77
C LYS A 161 -10.60 4.49 -25.66
N LYS A 162 -10.82 5.58 -26.40
CA LYS A 162 -9.79 6.19 -27.25
C LYS A 162 -8.63 6.72 -26.39
N GLN A 163 -8.93 7.45 -25.32
CA GLN A 163 -7.90 7.97 -24.39
C GLN A 163 -7.07 6.84 -23.76
N VAL A 164 -7.72 5.72 -23.40
CA VAL A 164 -7.00 4.55 -22.90
C VAL A 164 -6.05 3.98 -23.95
N LYS A 165 -6.52 3.83 -25.19
CA LYS A 165 -5.68 3.36 -26.29
C LYS A 165 -4.50 4.31 -26.56
N ASP A 166 -4.77 5.61 -26.60
CA ASP A 166 -3.74 6.64 -26.83
C ASP A 166 -2.69 6.62 -25.71
N ALA A 167 -3.10 6.42 -24.45
CA ALA A 167 -2.18 6.25 -23.32
C ALA A 167 -1.27 5.02 -23.47
N PHE A 168 -1.81 3.87 -23.90
CA PHE A 168 -1.01 2.67 -24.15
C PHE A 168 -0.12 2.77 -25.40
N THR A 169 -0.41 3.69 -26.32
CA THR A 169 0.39 3.91 -27.52
C THR A 169 1.49 4.94 -27.30
N ASP A 170 1.42 5.73 -26.21
CA ASP A 170 2.42 6.74 -25.89
C ASP A 170 3.70 6.08 -25.35
N TYR A 171 4.80 6.21 -26.10
CA TYR A 171 6.11 5.68 -25.71
C TYR A 171 6.65 6.24 -24.39
N LYS A 172 6.24 7.45 -24.01
CA LYS A 172 6.64 8.09 -22.74
C LYS A 172 6.16 7.30 -21.53
N MET A 173 4.99 6.68 -21.62
CA MET A 173 4.47 5.82 -20.56
C MET A 173 5.44 4.67 -20.27
N TYR A 174 5.98 4.04 -21.30
CA TYR A 174 6.94 2.94 -21.16
C TYR A 174 8.28 3.40 -20.60
N LEU A 175 8.77 4.58 -21.01
CA LEU A 175 9.99 5.16 -20.44
C LEU A 175 9.83 5.44 -18.94
N TYR A 176 8.71 6.03 -18.53
CA TYR A 176 8.43 6.25 -17.10
C TYR A 176 8.29 4.93 -16.34
N ALA A 177 7.68 3.91 -16.93
CA ALA A 177 7.58 2.58 -16.33
C ALA A 177 8.98 1.95 -16.11
N ILE A 178 9.88 2.03 -17.08
CA ILE A 178 11.26 1.54 -16.98
C ILE A 178 12.01 2.31 -15.88
N MET A 179 11.91 3.63 -15.85
CA MET A 179 12.50 4.45 -14.79
C MET A 179 11.99 4.05 -13.41
N TYR A 180 10.69 3.85 -13.28
CA TYR A 180 10.09 3.42 -12.00
C TYR A 180 10.58 2.04 -11.58
N ILE A 181 10.62 1.07 -12.48
CA ILE A 181 11.14 -0.28 -12.22
C ILE A 181 12.60 -0.22 -11.77
N SER A 182 13.43 0.61 -12.42
CA SER A 182 14.85 0.77 -12.09
C SER A 182 15.08 1.31 -10.67
N ILE A 183 14.15 2.09 -10.15
CA ILE A 183 14.20 2.62 -8.77
C ILE A 183 13.57 1.62 -7.78
N ALA A 184 12.42 1.06 -8.13
CA ALA A 184 11.66 0.20 -7.25
C ALA A 184 12.36 -1.15 -7.01
N MET A 185 13.00 -1.72 -8.04
CA MET A 185 13.63 -3.04 -7.94
C MET A 185 14.75 -3.09 -6.88
N PRO A 186 15.74 -2.18 -6.84
CA PRO A 186 16.74 -2.16 -5.78
C PRO A 186 16.13 -1.91 -4.39
N LEU A 187 15.15 -1.02 -4.30
CA LEU A 187 14.50 -0.69 -3.04
C LEU A 187 13.82 -1.92 -2.42
N TYR A 188 13.00 -2.61 -3.19
CA TYR A 188 12.31 -3.83 -2.72
C TYR A 188 13.28 -4.99 -2.51
N SER A 189 14.33 -5.11 -3.33
CA SER A 189 15.37 -6.12 -3.13
C SER A 189 16.09 -5.91 -1.80
N LEU A 190 16.50 -4.70 -1.49
CA LEU A 190 17.12 -4.39 -0.20
C LEU A 190 16.16 -4.68 0.96
N ALA A 191 14.90 -4.23 0.87
CA ALA A 191 13.91 -4.49 1.92
C ALA A 191 13.71 -5.98 2.21
N LEU A 192 13.70 -6.83 1.16
CA LEU A 192 13.54 -8.27 1.30
C LEU A 192 14.81 -8.98 1.80
N PHE A 193 15.99 -8.56 1.33
CA PHE A 193 17.24 -9.26 1.62
C PHE A 193 17.97 -8.74 2.85
N THR A 194 17.69 -7.52 3.31
CA THR A 194 18.34 -6.93 4.50
C THR A 194 18.27 -7.83 5.73
N PRO A 195 17.12 -8.41 6.13
CA PRO A 195 17.08 -9.31 7.28
C PRO A 195 17.95 -10.57 7.09
N THR A 196 18.00 -11.09 5.86
CA THR A 196 18.80 -12.27 5.52
C THR A 196 20.30 -11.97 5.56
N ILE A 197 20.70 -10.79 5.05
CA ILE A 197 22.09 -10.32 5.08
C ILE A 197 22.54 -10.11 6.52
N ILE A 198 21.73 -9.49 7.36
CA ILE A 198 22.04 -9.25 8.78
C ILE A 198 22.12 -10.59 9.53
N ALA A 199 21.24 -11.54 9.23
CA ALA A 199 21.30 -12.88 9.81
C ALA A 199 22.59 -13.64 9.40
N ALA A 200 23.11 -13.43 8.20
CA ALA A 200 24.37 -14.01 7.73
C ALA A 200 25.61 -13.41 8.41
N LEU A 201 25.48 -12.29 9.11
CA LEU A 201 26.52 -11.67 9.95
C LEU A 201 26.47 -12.17 11.41
N ASP A 202 25.93 -13.38 11.65
CA ASP A 202 25.81 -14.04 12.96
C ASP A 202 24.87 -13.34 13.98
N PHE A 203 24.06 -12.37 13.53
CA PHE A 203 22.99 -11.83 14.38
C PHE A 203 21.81 -12.80 14.43
N SER A 204 21.26 -13.03 15.63
CA SER A 204 20.06 -13.87 15.78
C SER A 204 18.91 -13.32 14.92
N GLY A 205 18.04 -14.20 14.39
CA GLY A 205 16.93 -13.79 13.53
C GLY A 205 16.02 -12.72 14.16
N ALA A 206 15.97 -12.64 15.49
CA ALA A 206 15.30 -11.62 16.25
C ALA A 206 15.98 -10.24 16.14
N SER A 207 17.29 -10.22 16.37
CA SER A 207 18.12 -9.01 16.25
C SER A 207 18.23 -8.55 14.79
N ALA A 208 18.26 -9.49 13.84
CA ALA A 208 18.28 -9.17 12.43
C ALA A 208 17.03 -8.39 11.99
N ASN A 209 15.84 -8.77 12.45
CA ASN A 209 14.60 -8.05 12.16
C ASN A 209 14.57 -6.65 12.81
N LEU A 210 15.11 -6.50 14.02
CA LEU A 210 15.19 -5.18 14.67
C LEU A 210 16.22 -4.26 14.00
N LEU A 211 17.36 -4.82 13.58
CA LEU A 211 18.41 -4.06 12.90
C LEU A 211 18.04 -3.70 11.45
N SER A 212 17.05 -4.36 10.85
CA SER A 212 16.52 -3.99 9.51
C SER A 212 15.51 -2.85 9.55
N VAL A 213 15.10 -2.38 10.74
CA VAL A 213 14.11 -1.29 10.92
C VAL A 213 14.65 0.09 10.50
N PRO A 214 15.90 0.48 10.79
CA PRO A 214 16.43 1.75 10.29
C PRO A 214 17.13 1.54 8.95
N PRO A 215 16.58 1.94 7.83
CA PRO A 215 17.34 2.32 6.65
C PRO A 215 17.49 3.84 6.61
#